data_c1a20465f11c96317af3b5d4a445e0af
#
_entry.id   c1a20465f11c96317af3b5d4a445e0af
#
_cell.length_a   1.000
_cell.length_b   1.000
_cell.length_c   1.000
_cell.angle_alpha   90.00
_cell.angle_beta   90.00
_cell.angle_gamma   90.00
#
_symmetry.space_group_name_H-M   'P 1'
#
loop_
_entity.id
_entity.type
_entity.pdbx_description
1 polymer ?
#
loop_
_entity_poly.entity_id
_entity_poly.type
_entity_poly.pdbx_seq_one_letter_code
_entity_poly.pdbx_strand_id
1 'polypeptide(L)'
;MVPTADSIVRAAIGKVTPGAVLLVSKSGKVVHEAAYGFAQLNGYDGKPLTTPVPMRTSTMFDVASVTKVMATTFAAMLLHDRGQLDLDAPVYRYLGDFRGPRLDSITVRHLLDHSSGLVQWQPLYYQASSSRETYDAIREMPLGWGVGEGRHYSDLGFMLLGYVIEAISGQRLENFVDTQLYGPLGLKNIAFNPRKRGFADFAATESGNAYERQMVYDPNFGYDYAGDPKSWDAWREYVLLGETNDGNAWYANEGVAGHAGLFATARDLGVLLDILNAGGTSDPSMIIREETVRRFLTLDRYGHYLGWQLPPGMPAGSFAHTGFTGTWVAGVPKHDISIVLLTNRQHMGRDSKGFFPDVGPLRLAVATAVIADLVRVD
;
A
#
# COMPACT_ATOMS: atom_id res chain seq x y z
N MET A 1 7.70 -7.21 25.21
CA MET A 1 6.68 -8.18 24.72
C MET A 1 5.31 -7.50 24.76
N VAL A 2 4.42 -7.83 23.83
CA VAL A 2 3.07 -7.24 23.74
C VAL A 2 1.99 -8.33 23.90
N PRO A 3 1.83 -8.90 25.12
CA PRO A 3 1.00 -10.09 25.33
C PRO A 3 -0.49 -9.84 25.05
N THR A 4 -0.98 -8.62 25.30
CA THR A 4 -2.38 -8.27 25.03
C THR A 4 -2.64 -8.26 23.51
N ALA A 5 -1.76 -7.61 22.75
CA ALA A 5 -1.87 -7.57 21.29
C ALA A 5 -1.72 -8.98 20.66
N ASP A 6 -0.81 -9.82 21.16
CA ASP A 6 -0.65 -11.22 20.74
C ASP A 6 -1.96 -12.01 20.92
N SER A 7 -2.60 -11.88 22.07
CA SER A 7 -3.87 -12.55 22.37
C SER A 7 -5.01 -12.07 21.46
N ILE A 8 -5.07 -10.77 21.14
CA ILE A 8 -6.07 -10.19 20.24
C ILE A 8 -5.91 -10.78 18.82
N VAL A 9 -4.68 -10.84 18.29
CA VAL A 9 -4.45 -11.40 16.96
C VAL A 9 -4.79 -12.89 16.93
N ARG A 10 -4.39 -13.68 17.94
CA ARG A 10 -4.77 -15.10 18.04
C ARG A 10 -6.28 -15.30 18.00
N ALA A 11 -7.04 -14.48 18.70
CA ALA A 11 -8.49 -14.57 18.77
C ALA A 11 -9.20 -14.20 17.45
N ALA A 12 -8.51 -13.47 16.55
CA ALA A 12 -9.04 -13.08 15.24
C ALA A 12 -8.88 -14.18 14.16
N ILE A 13 -7.96 -15.14 14.39
CA ILE A 13 -7.71 -16.22 13.42
C ILE A 13 -8.94 -17.11 13.28
N GLY A 14 -9.31 -17.40 12.02
CA GLY A 14 -10.49 -18.16 11.66
C GLY A 14 -11.82 -17.41 11.79
N LYS A 15 -11.82 -16.17 12.29
CA LYS A 15 -12.99 -15.30 12.40
C LYS A 15 -12.95 -14.12 11.44
N VAL A 16 -11.79 -13.47 11.32
CA VAL A 16 -11.60 -12.24 10.54
C VAL A 16 -10.55 -12.45 9.45
N THR A 17 -9.60 -13.34 9.67
CA THR A 17 -8.53 -13.68 8.74
C THR A 17 -8.09 -15.12 8.94
N PRO A 18 -7.65 -15.85 7.89
CA PRO A 18 -7.05 -17.18 8.03
C PRO A 18 -5.73 -17.14 8.76
N GLY A 19 -4.95 -16.09 8.55
CA GLY A 19 -3.64 -15.93 9.14
C GLY A 19 -3.21 -14.48 9.26
N ALA A 20 -2.18 -14.26 10.06
CA ALA A 20 -1.60 -12.94 10.27
C ALA A 20 -0.10 -13.04 10.64
N VAL A 21 0.61 -11.93 10.44
CA VAL A 21 1.91 -11.66 11.04
C VAL A 21 1.82 -10.33 11.78
N LEU A 22 2.19 -10.31 13.07
CA LEU A 22 2.35 -9.10 13.86
C LEU A 22 3.83 -8.88 14.16
N LEU A 23 4.33 -7.71 13.76
CA LEU A 23 5.64 -7.21 14.19
C LEU A 23 5.46 -5.90 14.93
N VAL A 24 6.15 -5.76 16.04
CA VAL A 24 6.26 -4.51 16.81
C VAL A 24 7.74 -4.24 17.09
N SER A 25 8.17 -3.01 16.76
CA SER A 25 9.47 -2.52 17.21
C SER A 25 9.31 -1.33 18.17
N LYS A 26 10.26 -1.14 19.04
CA LYS A 26 10.42 0.04 19.91
C LYS A 26 11.88 0.49 19.85
N SER A 27 12.10 1.75 19.56
CA SER A 27 13.43 2.37 19.42
C SER A 27 14.33 1.57 18.46
N GLY A 28 13.78 1.23 17.27
CA GLY A 28 14.47 0.50 16.22
C GLY A 28 14.77 -0.97 16.54
N LYS A 29 14.24 -1.51 17.66
CA LYS A 29 14.46 -2.90 18.07
C LYS A 29 13.16 -3.68 18.03
N VAL A 30 13.13 -4.80 17.33
CA VAL A 30 11.98 -5.71 17.34
C VAL A 30 11.76 -6.27 18.74
N VAL A 31 10.61 -5.95 19.34
CA VAL A 31 10.19 -6.43 20.68
C VAL A 31 9.17 -7.55 20.61
N HIS A 32 8.51 -7.70 19.45
CA HIS A 32 7.60 -8.80 19.15
C HIS A 32 7.57 -9.09 17.65
N GLU A 33 7.61 -10.36 17.29
CA GLU A 33 7.37 -10.84 15.94
C GLU A 33 6.76 -12.24 16.01
N ALA A 34 5.55 -12.42 15.52
CA ALA A 34 4.86 -13.69 15.53
C ALA A 34 3.97 -13.89 14.32
N ALA A 35 3.85 -15.14 13.88
CA ALA A 35 2.95 -15.59 12.83
C ALA A 35 1.81 -16.42 13.45
N TYR A 36 0.62 -16.28 12.88
CA TYR A 36 -0.62 -16.89 13.37
C TYR A 36 -1.39 -17.53 12.23
N GLY A 37 -1.96 -18.70 12.45
CA GLY A 37 -2.86 -19.37 11.50
C GLY A 37 -2.16 -19.80 10.20
N PHE A 38 -2.81 -19.55 9.07
CA PHE A 38 -2.46 -20.13 7.79
C PHE A 38 -2.24 -19.08 6.70
N ALA A 39 -1.18 -19.28 5.92
CA ALA A 39 -0.88 -18.51 4.72
C ALA A 39 -1.82 -18.90 3.56
N GLN A 40 -2.21 -20.18 3.50
CA GLN A 40 -3.07 -20.69 2.46
C GLN A 40 -3.98 -21.81 3.00
N LEU A 41 -5.29 -21.68 2.77
CA LEU A 41 -6.33 -22.68 3.09
C LEU A 41 -6.75 -23.48 1.86
N ASN A 42 -6.77 -22.85 0.68
CA ASN A 42 -7.28 -23.41 -0.56
C ASN A 42 -6.15 -23.55 -1.59
N GLY A 43 -6.22 -24.58 -2.40
CA GLY A 43 -5.35 -24.77 -3.56
C GLY A 43 -5.64 -23.76 -4.67
N TYR A 44 -4.85 -23.84 -5.73
CA TYR A 44 -5.00 -22.97 -6.90
C TYR A 44 -6.39 -23.03 -7.52
N ASP A 45 -7.01 -24.21 -7.51
CA ASP A 45 -8.38 -24.47 -8.01
C ASP A 45 -9.50 -24.00 -7.05
N GLY A 46 -9.15 -23.31 -5.97
CA GLY A 46 -10.08 -22.83 -4.96
C GLY A 46 -10.60 -23.91 -3.98
N LYS A 47 -10.20 -25.17 -4.13
CA LYS A 47 -10.61 -26.22 -3.21
C LYS A 47 -9.78 -26.25 -1.93
N PRO A 48 -10.37 -26.62 -0.79
CA PRO A 48 -9.64 -26.74 0.46
C PRO A 48 -8.43 -27.69 0.34
N LEU A 49 -7.30 -27.25 0.86
CA LEU A 49 -6.12 -28.09 0.97
C LEU A 49 -6.32 -29.15 2.05
N THR A 50 -5.88 -30.38 1.81
CA THR A 50 -5.87 -31.45 2.84
C THR A 50 -5.01 -31.02 4.04
N THR A 51 -3.91 -30.30 3.78
CA THR A 51 -3.03 -29.73 4.80
C THR A 51 -2.85 -28.24 4.49
N PRO A 52 -3.52 -27.33 5.20
CA PRO A 52 -3.32 -25.90 5.04
C PRO A 52 -1.87 -25.50 5.26
N VAL A 53 -1.39 -24.50 4.50
CA VAL A 53 -0.02 -23.99 4.61
C VAL A 53 0.08 -23.08 5.84
N PRO A 54 0.95 -23.37 6.83
CA PRO A 54 1.09 -22.52 8.00
C PRO A 54 1.63 -21.14 7.65
N MET A 55 1.16 -20.11 8.35
CA MET A 55 1.76 -18.77 8.28
C MET A 55 3.13 -18.77 8.93
N ARG A 56 4.08 -18.04 8.34
CA ARG A 56 5.44 -17.83 8.88
C ARG A 56 5.75 -16.35 8.93
N THR A 57 6.71 -15.96 9.75
CA THR A 57 7.21 -14.57 9.78
C THR A 57 7.94 -14.20 8.49
N SER A 58 8.43 -15.18 7.73
CA SER A 58 9.04 -15.05 6.40
C SER A 58 8.02 -14.93 5.25
N THR A 59 6.73 -15.20 5.52
CA THR A 59 5.69 -15.15 4.49
C THR A 59 5.54 -13.73 3.96
N MET A 60 5.62 -13.56 2.65
CA MET A 60 5.40 -12.29 1.96
C MET A 60 3.91 -12.08 1.70
N PHE A 61 3.46 -10.86 1.88
CA PHE A 61 2.09 -10.44 1.61
C PHE A 61 2.03 -9.46 0.45
N ASP A 62 1.01 -9.56 -0.39
CA ASP A 62 0.58 -8.43 -1.21
C ASP A 62 0.12 -7.33 -0.27
N VAL A 63 0.87 -6.24 -0.23
CA VAL A 63 0.58 -5.16 0.71
C VAL A 63 -0.42 -4.14 0.17
N ALA A 64 -0.92 -4.35 -1.06
CA ALA A 64 -1.90 -3.50 -1.73
C ALA A 64 -1.51 -2.00 -1.60
N SER A 65 -2.44 -1.15 -1.14
CA SER A 65 -2.19 0.30 -1.02
C SER A 65 -1.09 0.71 -0.03
N VAL A 66 -0.58 -0.19 0.80
CA VAL A 66 0.65 0.09 1.58
C VAL A 66 1.85 0.32 0.65
N THR A 67 1.78 -0.14 -0.62
CA THR A 67 2.72 0.22 -1.70
C THR A 67 2.90 1.73 -1.82
N LYS A 68 1.82 2.51 -1.70
CA LYS A 68 1.84 3.97 -1.80
C LYS A 68 2.86 4.59 -0.86
N VAL A 69 2.94 4.07 0.36
CA VAL A 69 3.82 4.64 1.39
C VAL A 69 5.16 3.95 1.47
N MET A 70 5.24 2.63 1.29
CA MET A 70 6.48 1.86 1.44
C MET A 70 7.35 1.84 0.18
N ALA A 71 6.80 2.23 -0.98
CA ALA A 71 7.54 2.39 -2.23
C ALA A 71 7.48 3.84 -2.72
N THR A 72 6.30 4.29 -3.16
CA THR A 72 6.15 5.52 -3.95
C THR A 72 6.42 6.79 -3.12
N THR A 73 5.87 6.88 -1.89
CA THR A 73 6.14 8.04 -1.01
C THR A 73 7.61 8.07 -0.57
N PHE A 74 8.21 6.92 -0.21
CA PHE A 74 9.64 6.87 0.10
C PHE A 74 10.51 7.27 -1.10
N ALA A 75 10.18 6.83 -2.31
CA ALA A 75 10.86 7.27 -3.52
C ALA A 75 10.73 8.78 -3.73
N ALA A 76 9.54 9.34 -3.52
CA ALA A 76 9.32 10.80 -3.58
C ALA A 76 10.14 11.55 -2.51
N MET A 77 10.25 11.02 -1.28
CA MET A 77 11.08 11.59 -0.22
C MET A 77 12.56 11.61 -0.62
N LEU A 78 13.09 10.52 -1.17
CA LEU A 78 14.47 10.44 -1.64
C LEU A 78 14.76 11.47 -2.76
N LEU A 79 13.87 11.55 -3.74
CA LEU A 79 14.03 12.53 -4.84
C LEU A 79 13.89 13.98 -4.35
N HIS A 80 13.01 14.21 -3.37
CA HIS A 80 12.87 15.53 -2.74
C HIS A 80 14.14 15.93 -1.98
N ASP A 81 14.71 15.03 -1.19
CA ASP A 81 15.98 15.25 -0.48
C ASP A 81 17.17 15.56 -1.41
N ARG A 82 17.15 14.96 -2.61
CA ARG A 82 18.15 15.21 -3.66
C ARG A 82 17.90 16.50 -4.45
N GLY A 83 16.83 17.24 -4.13
CA GLY A 83 16.42 18.45 -4.88
C GLY A 83 15.91 18.16 -6.30
N GLN A 84 15.61 16.91 -6.62
CA GLN A 84 15.14 16.47 -7.93
C GLN A 84 13.62 16.53 -8.06
N LEU A 85 12.89 16.45 -6.93
CA LEU A 85 11.44 16.54 -6.85
C LEU A 85 11.02 17.74 -6.00
N ASP A 86 10.35 18.69 -6.61
CA ASP A 86 9.69 19.81 -5.93
C ASP A 86 8.21 19.48 -5.73
N LEU A 87 7.76 19.46 -4.47
CA LEU A 87 6.39 19.09 -4.11
C LEU A 87 5.35 20.07 -4.66
N ASP A 88 5.72 21.32 -4.83
CA ASP A 88 4.83 22.39 -5.27
C ASP A 88 4.91 22.63 -6.79
N ALA A 89 5.80 21.92 -7.49
CA ALA A 89 5.89 21.96 -8.94
C ALA A 89 4.68 21.28 -9.60
N PRO A 90 4.17 21.85 -10.70
CA PRO A 90 3.13 21.18 -11.47
C PRO A 90 3.66 19.89 -12.09
N VAL A 91 2.78 18.86 -12.18
CA VAL A 91 3.12 17.53 -12.68
C VAL A 91 3.74 17.59 -14.08
N TYR A 92 3.26 18.48 -14.95
CA TYR A 92 3.80 18.64 -16.30
C TYR A 92 5.29 19.06 -16.34
N ARG A 93 5.87 19.55 -15.25
CA ARG A 93 7.31 19.81 -15.19
C ARG A 93 8.11 18.52 -15.36
N TYR A 94 7.56 17.40 -14.97
CA TYR A 94 8.18 16.08 -15.02
C TYR A 94 7.59 15.22 -16.15
N LEU A 95 6.30 15.33 -16.39
CA LEU A 95 5.57 14.64 -17.46
C LEU A 95 5.09 15.71 -18.46
N GLY A 96 5.94 16.06 -19.42
CA GLY A 96 5.79 17.26 -20.27
C GLY A 96 4.50 17.30 -21.09
N ASP A 97 3.89 16.17 -21.39
CA ASP A 97 2.62 16.05 -22.11
C ASP A 97 1.38 15.96 -21.16
N PHE A 98 1.58 15.99 -19.83
CA PHE A 98 0.49 16.09 -18.84
C PHE A 98 0.02 17.56 -18.74
N ARG A 99 -0.60 18.04 -19.80
CA ARG A 99 -0.95 19.45 -20.01
C ARG A 99 -2.40 19.66 -20.38
N GLY A 100 -2.91 20.83 -20.07
CA GLY A 100 -4.22 21.32 -20.46
C GLY A 100 -4.90 22.09 -19.33
N PRO A 101 -5.97 22.85 -19.63
CA PRO A 101 -6.60 23.77 -18.67
C PRO A 101 -7.02 23.12 -17.34
N ARG A 102 -7.32 21.83 -17.35
CA ARG A 102 -7.69 21.06 -16.15
C ARG A 102 -6.52 20.39 -15.43
N LEU A 103 -5.35 20.24 -16.09
CA LEU A 103 -4.20 19.49 -15.58
C LEU A 103 -3.06 20.37 -15.10
N ASP A 104 -2.92 21.59 -15.68
CA ASP A 104 -1.79 22.48 -15.46
C ASP A 104 -1.62 22.93 -13.99
N SER A 105 -2.71 22.91 -13.22
CA SER A 105 -2.68 23.27 -11.79
C SER A 105 -2.40 22.09 -10.84
N ILE A 106 -2.34 20.85 -11.35
CA ILE A 106 -2.08 19.68 -10.53
C ILE A 106 -0.58 19.66 -10.20
N THR A 107 -0.24 19.71 -8.90
CA THR A 107 1.13 19.61 -8.40
C THR A 107 1.44 18.22 -7.85
N VAL A 108 2.72 17.92 -7.62
CA VAL A 108 3.15 16.68 -6.95
C VAL A 108 2.49 16.55 -5.57
N ARG A 109 2.38 17.65 -4.83
CA ARG A 109 1.67 17.70 -3.53
C ARG A 109 0.23 17.22 -3.66
N HIS A 110 -0.50 17.68 -4.67
CA HIS A 110 -1.90 17.25 -4.89
C HIS A 110 -2.03 15.76 -5.19
N LEU A 111 -1.00 15.10 -5.75
CA LEU A 111 -1.00 13.65 -5.90
C LEU A 111 -0.78 12.95 -4.54
N LEU A 112 0.17 13.44 -3.73
CA LEU A 112 0.53 12.87 -2.43
C LEU A 112 -0.58 13.03 -1.38
N ASP A 113 -1.29 14.15 -1.36
CA ASP A 113 -2.36 14.44 -0.39
C ASP A 113 -3.76 14.08 -0.89
N HIS A 114 -3.85 13.48 -2.11
CA HIS A 114 -5.11 13.10 -2.75
C HIS A 114 -6.08 14.27 -3.03
N SER A 115 -5.56 15.46 -3.32
CA SER A 115 -6.35 16.65 -3.65
C SER A 115 -6.25 17.07 -5.11
N SER A 116 -5.78 16.17 -5.98
CA SER A 116 -5.58 16.45 -7.41
C SER A 116 -6.87 16.60 -8.23
N GLY A 117 -8.01 16.22 -7.66
CA GLY A 117 -9.29 16.18 -8.39
C GLY A 117 -9.46 14.94 -9.28
N LEU A 118 -8.44 14.09 -9.40
CA LEU A 118 -8.55 12.82 -10.11
C LEU A 118 -9.57 11.90 -9.43
N VAL A 119 -10.35 11.16 -10.23
CA VAL A 119 -11.28 10.16 -9.69
C VAL A 119 -10.53 9.10 -8.87
N GLN A 120 -11.25 8.47 -7.96
CA GLN A 120 -10.66 7.56 -6.98
C GLN A 120 -10.11 6.30 -7.64
N TRP A 121 -10.89 5.68 -8.52
CA TRP A 121 -10.57 4.43 -9.20
C TRP A 121 -11.39 4.29 -10.49
N GLN A 122 -10.82 3.63 -11.49
CA GLN A 122 -11.49 3.17 -12.71
C GLN A 122 -10.78 1.88 -13.17
N PRO A 123 -11.49 0.96 -13.84
CA PRO A 123 -10.88 -0.26 -14.38
C PRO A 123 -10.11 0.06 -15.67
N LEU A 124 -8.90 0.63 -15.54
CA LEU A 124 -8.11 1.12 -16.69
C LEU A 124 -7.73 -0.01 -17.66
N TYR A 125 -7.63 -1.25 -17.16
CA TYR A 125 -7.35 -2.44 -17.98
C TYR A 125 -8.44 -2.77 -19.02
N TYR A 126 -9.58 -2.11 -19.00
CA TYR A 126 -10.56 -2.19 -20.09
C TYR A 126 -10.10 -1.47 -21.36
N GLN A 127 -9.19 -0.52 -21.24
CA GLN A 127 -8.72 0.31 -22.35
C GLN A 127 -7.20 0.42 -22.43
N ALA A 128 -6.47 -0.18 -21.49
CA ALA A 128 -5.02 -0.10 -21.40
C ALA A 128 -4.43 -1.49 -21.10
N SER A 129 -3.35 -1.85 -21.79
CA SER A 129 -2.59 -3.10 -21.62
C SER A 129 -1.12 -2.84 -21.27
N SER A 130 -0.74 -1.59 -21.09
CA SER A 130 0.61 -1.15 -20.78
C SER A 130 0.61 0.09 -19.89
N SER A 131 1.72 0.34 -19.20
CA SER A 131 1.91 1.54 -18.38
C SER A 131 1.75 2.84 -19.19
N ARG A 132 2.16 2.84 -20.46
CA ARG A 132 1.98 4.01 -21.34
C ARG A 132 0.51 4.27 -21.64
N GLU A 133 -0.22 3.23 -22.03
CA GLU A 133 -1.67 3.37 -22.29
C GLU A 133 -2.44 3.73 -21.01
N THR A 134 -2.04 3.19 -19.86
CA THR A 134 -2.59 3.56 -18.56
C THR A 134 -2.37 5.05 -18.25
N TYR A 135 -1.16 5.55 -18.49
CA TYR A 135 -0.85 6.96 -18.34
C TYR A 135 -1.71 7.84 -19.26
N ASP A 136 -1.83 7.47 -20.53
CA ASP A 136 -2.65 8.20 -21.50
C ASP A 136 -4.13 8.21 -21.10
N ALA A 137 -4.66 7.08 -20.63
CA ALA A 137 -6.02 6.98 -20.10
C ALA A 137 -6.26 7.90 -18.90
N ILE A 138 -5.33 7.98 -17.95
CA ILE A 138 -5.41 8.88 -16.78
C ILE A 138 -5.36 10.35 -17.26
N ARG A 139 -4.47 10.69 -18.17
CA ARG A 139 -4.32 12.04 -18.71
C ARG A 139 -5.58 12.54 -19.40
N GLU A 140 -6.30 11.65 -20.11
CA GLU A 140 -7.51 11.98 -20.86
C GLU A 140 -8.77 11.98 -20.00
N MET A 141 -8.72 11.32 -18.84
CA MET A 141 -9.87 11.18 -17.93
C MET A 141 -10.33 12.53 -17.37
N PRO A 142 -11.65 12.81 -17.32
CA PRO A 142 -12.18 13.99 -16.64
C PRO A 142 -11.83 13.99 -15.16
N LEU A 143 -11.61 15.17 -14.59
CA LEU A 143 -11.52 15.30 -13.13
C LEU A 143 -12.91 15.12 -12.51
N GLY A 144 -12.96 14.44 -11.36
CA GLY A 144 -14.17 14.29 -10.57
C GLY A 144 -14.47 15.51 -9.70
N TRP A 145 -13.41 16.26 -9.36
CA TRP A 145 -13.47 17.43 -8.47
C TRP A 145 -12.48 18.51 -8.94
N GLY A 146 -12.64 19.72 -8.45
CA GLY A 146 -11.67 20.79 -8.67
C GLY A 146 -10.35 20.51 -7.95
N VAL A 147 -9.24 20.90 -8.57
CA VAL A 147 -7.90 20.73 -7.99
C VAL A 147 -7.83 21.53 -6.68
N GLY A 148 -7.52 20.84 -5.59
CA GLY A 148 -7.41 21.42 -4.27
C GLY A 148 -8.76 21.76 -3.60
N GLU A 149 -9.89 21.32 -4.10
CA GLU A 149 -11.20 21.54 -3.47
C GLU A 149 -11.47 20.59 -2.29
N GLY A 150 -10.78 19.46 -2.22
CA GLY A 150 -10.96 18.50 -1.14
C GLY A 150 -9.99 17.33 -1.28
N ARG A 151 -10.04 16.43 -0.29
CA ARG A 151 -9.29 15.18 -0.33
C ARG A 151 -10.19 14.05 -0.82
N HIS A 152 -9.84 13.49 -1.97
CA HIS A 152 -10.50 12.35 -2.57
C HIS A 152 -9.45 11.26 -2.84
N TYR A 153 -9.39 10.25 -1.97
CA TYR A 153 -8.41 9.18 -2.06
C TYR A 153 -8.38 8.61 -3.48
N SER A 154 -7.26 8.75 -4.17
CA SER A 154 -7.12 8.39 -5.58
C SER A 154 -5.94 7.47 -5.83
N ASP A 155 -6.21 6.29 -6.38
CA ASP A 155 -5.21 5.37 -6.89
C ASP A 155 -4.52 5.93 -8.12
N LEU A 156 -5.29 6.62 -8.99
CA LEU A 156 -4.79 7.24 -10.21
C LEU A 156 -3.73 8.31 -9.92
N GLY A 157 -3.91 9.08 -8.83
CA GLY A 157 -2.92 10.05 -8.39
C GLY A 157 -1.58 9.41 -8.03
N PHE A 158 -1.58 8.26 -7.38
CA PHE A 158 -0.36 7.52 -7.05
C PHE A 158 0.23 6.77 -8.24
N MET A 159 -0.57 6.34 -9.21
CA MET A 159 -0.06 5.85 -10.49
C MET A 159 0.72 6.95 -11.21
N LEU A 160 0.16 8.17 -11.31
CA LEU A 160 0.87 9.33 -11.86
C LEU A 160 2.15 9.66 -11.09
N LEU A 161 2.12 9.60 -9.77
CA LEU A 161 3.32 9.84 -8.95
C LEU A 161 4.41 8.80 -9.26
N GLY A 162 4.04 7.55 -9.49
CA GLY A 162 4.95 6.51 -9.99
C GLY A 162 5.61 6.92 -11.30
N TYR A 163 4.84 7.38 -12.30
CA TYR A 163 5.39 7.85 -13.57
C TYR A 163 6.26 9.11 -13.42
N VAL A 164 5.95 10.02 -12.49
CA VAL A 164 6.83 11.16 -12.16
C VAL A 164 8.17 10.67 -11.64
N ILE A 165 8.19 9.69 -10.73
CA ILE A 165 9.43 9.10 -10.21
C ILE A 165 10.24 8.46 -11.34
N GLU A 166 9.60 7.70 -12.24
CA GLU A 166 10.25 7.08 -13.39
C GLU A 166 10.84 8.13 -14.35
N ALA A 167 10.11 9.20 -14.62
CA ALA A 167 10.57 10.28 -15.49
C ALA A 167 11.79 11.02 -14.93
N ILE A 168 11.82 11.27 -13.60
CA ILE A 168 12.96 11.94 -12.94
C ILE A 168 14.18 11.03 -12.88
N SER A 169 13.98 9.76 -12.51
CA SER A 169 15.06 8.82 -12.25
C SER A 169 15.61 8.13 -13.50
N GLY A 170 14.84 8.11 -14.57
CA GLY A 170 15.13 7.31 -15.78
C GLY A 170 15.05 5.80 -15.54
N GLN A 171 14.44 5.37 -14.44
CA GLN A 171 14.30 3.97 -14.06
C GLN A 171 12.83 3.61 -13.83
N ARG A 172 12.47 2.35 -14.07
CA ARG A 172 11.18 1.81 -13.62
C ARG A 172 11.08 1.91 -12.10
N LEU A 173 9.87 2.12 -11.56
CA LEU A 173 9.65 2.31 -10.13
C LEU A 173 10.25 1.18 -9.28
N GLU A 174 10.05 -0.08 -9.67
CA GLU A 174 10.57 -1.24 -8.97
C GLU A 174 12.11 -1.25 -8.91
N ASN A 175 12.78 -0.84 -9.99
CA ASN A 175 14.23 -0.78 -10.05
C ASN A 175 14.75 0.38 -9.19
N PHE A 176 14.06 1.52 -9.22
CA PHE A 176 14.45 2.68 -8.41
C PHE A 176 14.39 2.36 -6.92
N VAL A 177 13.28 1.80 -6.43
CA VAL A 177 13.17 1.48 -4.99
C VAL A 177 14.11 0.34 -4.58
N ASP A 178 14.33 -0.64 -5.44
CA ASP A 178 15.29 -1.71 -5.20
C ASP A 178 16.72 -1.18 -5.01
N THR A 179 17.17 -0.31 -5.92
CA THR A 179 18.56 0.16 -5.93
C THR A 179 18.81 1.35 -5.02
N GLN A 180 17.81 2.19 -4.78
CA GLN A 180 17.96 3.44 -4.05
C GLN A 180 17.39 3.42 -2.63
N LEU A 181 16.55 2.42 -2.29
CA LEU A 181 15.90 2.30 -1.00
C LEU A 181 16.17 0.93 -0.35
N TYR A 182 15.68 -0.16 -0.96
CA TYR A 182 15.70 -1.48 -0.31
C TYR A 182 17.09 -2.09 -0.22
N GLY A 183 17.87 -2.01 -1.32
CA GLY A 183 19.24 -2.53 -1.36
C GLY A 183 20.16 -1.87 -0.35
N PRO A 184 20.26 -0.52 -0.30
CA PRO A 184 21.06 0.19 0.70
C PRO A 184 20.68 -0.15 2.14
N LEU A 185 19.40 -0.40 2.43
CA LEU A 185 18.91 -0.81 3.75
C LEU A 185 19.08 -2.32 4.03
N GLY A 186 19.57 -3.10 3.06
CA GLY A 186 19.71 -4.55 3.20
C GLY A 186 18.38 -5.31 3.27
N LEU A 187 17.26 -4.71 2.81
CA LEU A 187 15.95 -5.35 2.79
C LEU A 187 15.93 -6.40 1.67
N LYS A 188 15.58 -7.64 2.02
CA LYS A 188 15.69 -8.78 1.08
C LYS A 188 14.35 -9.41 0.71
N ASN A 189 13.30 -9.14 1.49
CA ASN A 189 11.98 -9.76 1.34
C ASN A 189 10.91 -8.67 1.12
N ILE A 190 11.24 -7.72 0.27
CA ILE A 190 10.37 -6.66 -0.22
C ILE A 190 10.61 -6.49 -1.72
N ALA A 191 9.57 -6.63 -2.56
CA ALA A 191 9.74 -6.64 -4.01
C ALA A 191 8.40 -6.48 -4.75
N PHE A 192 8.46 -5.86 -5.91
CA PHE A 192 7.44 -6.05 -6.94
C PHE A 192 7.67 -7.37 -7.69
N ASN A 193 6.60 -7.98 -8.21
CA ASN A 193 6.67 -9.23 -8.97
C ASN A 193 7.53 -10.32 -8.30
N PRO A 194 7.30 -10.69 -7.03
CA PRO A 194 8.23 -11.49 -6.25
C PRO A 194 8.44 -12.90 -6.84
N ARG A 195 7.43 -13.49 -7.50
CA ARG A 195 7.59 -14.80 -8.17
C ARG A 195 8.64 -14.78 -9.28
N LYS A 196 8.72 -13.69 -10.07
CA LYS A 196 9.74 -13.51 -11.10
C LYS A 196 11.15 -13.40 -10.50
N ARG A 197 11.24 -13.08 -9.21
CA ARG A 197 12.50 -12.95 -8.45
C ARG A 197 12.84 -14.21 -7.64
N GLY A 198 12.08 -15.30 -7.80
CA GLY A 198 12.34 -16.59 -7.16
C GLY A 198 11.77 -16.76 -5.75
N PHE A 199 10.96 -15.83 -5.25
CA PHE A 199 10.26 -16.01 -3.99
C PHE A 199 9.13 -17.03 -4.13
N ALA A 200 8.84 -17.77 -3.06
CA ALA A 200 7.85 -18.85 -3.04
C ALA A 200 6.95 -18.90 -1.79
N ASP A 201 7.29 -18.18 -0.71
CA ASP A 201 6.52 -18.17 0.55
C ASP A 201 5.58 -16.96 0.56
N PHE A 202 4.30 -17.18 0.23
CA PHE A 202 3.31 -16.11 0.11
C PHE A 202 2.04 -16.39 0.91
N ALA A 203 1.44 -15.34 1.42
CA ALA A 203 0.06 -15.36 1.87
C ALA A 203 -0.88 -15.29 0.66
N ALA A 204 -1.81 -16.23 0.55
CA ALA A 204 -2.84 -16.20 -0.48
C ALA A 204 -3.81 -15.03 -0.22
N THR A 205 -4.25 -14.39 -1.31
CA THR A 205 -5.25 -13.33 -1.26
C THR A 205 -6.61 -13.88 -1.73
N GLU A 206 -7.21 -13.26 -2.70
CA GLU A 206 -8.54 -13.56 -3.22
C GLU A 206 -8.52 -14.78 -4.16
N SER A 207 -9.67 -15.41 -4.34
CA SER A 207 -9.90 -16.34 -5.44
C SER A 207 -10.34 -15.55 -6.67
N GLY A 208 -9.41 -15.37 -7.60
CA GLY A 208 -9.58 -14.52 -8.77
C GLY A 208 -9.67 -13.03 -8.42
N ASN A 209 -10.38 -12.26 -9.22
CA ASN A 209 -10.69 -10.85 -8.98
C ASN A 209 -12.20 -10.63 -8.77
N ALA A 210 -12.83 -11.51 -8.04
CA ALA A 210 -14.28 -11.53 -7.92
C ALA A 210 -14.86 -10.26 -7.25
N TYR A 211 -14.11 -9.62 -6.32
CA TYR A 211 -14.51 -8.34 -5.72
C TYR A 211 -14.45 -7.21 -6.75
N GLU A 212 -13.33 -7.08 -7.45
CA GLU A 212 -13.13 -6.04 -8.45
C GLU A 212 -14.07 -6.19 -9.64
N ARG A 213 -14.32 -7.44 -10.08
CA ARG A 213 -15.34 -7.74 -11.06
C ARG A 213 -16.72 -7.25 -10.62
N GLN A 214 -17.10 -7.47 -9.36
CA GLN A 214 -18.36 -6.95 -8.83
C GLN A 214 -18.38 -5.42 -8.82
N MET A 215 -17.27 -4.74 -8.49
CA MET A 215 -17.18 -3.27 -8.56
C MET A 215 -17.49 -2.72 -9.96
N VAL A 216 -17.11 -3.44 -11.02
CA VAL A 216 -17.34 -3.01 -12.41
C VAL A 216 -18.76 -3.33 -12.88
N TYR A 217 -19.32 -4.49 -12.44
CA TYR A 217 -20.62 -4.97 -12.93
C TYR A 217 -21.82 -4.45 -12.14
N ASP A 218 -21.61 -4.01 -10.89
CA ASP A 218 -22.67 -3.49 -10.02
C ASP A 218 -22.38 -2.03 -9.64
N PRO A 219 -23.07 -1.06 -10.24
CA PRO A 219 -22.88 0.36 -9.96
C PRO A 219 -23.22 0.76 -8.52
N ASN A 220 -23.97 -0.09 -7.78
CA ASN A 220 -24.27 0.17 -6.37
C ASN A 220 -23.19 -0.36 -5.42
N PHE A 221 -22.24 -1.16 -5.94
CA PHE A 221 -21.20 -1.79 -5.14
C PHE A 221 -19.85 -1.07 -5.24
N GLY A 222 -19.51 -0.53 -6.40
CA GLY A 222 -18.20 0.03 -6.69
C GLY A 222 -18.23 1.53 -7.06
N TYR A 223 -17.49 1.85 -8.09
CA TYR A 223 -17.43 3.17 -8.69
C TYR A 223 -18.19 3.16 -10.02
N ASP A 224 -18.77 4.31 -10.40
CA ASP A 224 -19.43 4.45 -11.69
C ASP A 224 -18.43 4.16 -12.82
N TYR A 225 -18.71 3.12 -13.59
CA TYR A 225 -18.00 2.79 -14.80
C TYR A 225 -18.89 3.04 -16.01
N ALA A 226 -18.51 4.02 -16.84
CA ALA A 226 -19.31 4.42 -17.98
C ALA A 226 -19.19 3.50 -19.21
N GLY A 227 -18.26 2.54 -19.18
CA GLY A 227 -18.03 1.57 -20.26
C GLY A 227 -18.96 0.36 -20.17
N ASP A 228 -18.86 -0.55 -21.16
CA ASP A 228 -19.54 -1.83 -21.12
C ASP A 228 -18.74 -2.83 -20.27
N PRO A 229 -19.27 -3.30 -19.11
CA PRO A 229 -18.61 -4.30 -18.28
C PRO A 229 -18.28 -5.62 -18.99
N LYS A 230 -18.95 -5.92 -20.12
CA LYS A 230 -18.75 -7.14 -20.89
C LYS A 230 -17.71 -7.00 -22.01
N SER A 231 -17.17 -5.80 -22.22
CA SER A 231 -16.16 -5.56 -23.27
C SER A 231 -14.80 -6.15 -22.95
N TRP A 232 -14.59 -6.61 -21.71
CA TRP A 232 -13.37 -7.24 -21.23
C TRP A 232 -13.71 -8.38 -20.26
N ASP A 233 -13.05 -9.55 -20.40
CA ASP A 233 -13.38 -10.76 -19.65
C ASP A 233 -12.14 -11.59 -19.21
N ALA A 234 -10.95 -11.01 -19.27
CA ALA A 234 -9.72 -11.72 -18.90
C ALA A 234 -9.51 -11.86 -17.37
N TRP A 235 -10.61 -12.05 -16.62
CA TRP A 235 -10.58 -12.19 -15.18
C TRP A 235 -9.83 -13.46 -14.75
N ARG A 236 -8.96 -13.31 -13.74
CA ARG A 236 -8.38 -14.47 -13.05
C ARG A 236 -9.48 -15.18 -12.26
N GLU A 237 -9.46 -16.52 -12.27
CA GLU A 237 -10.49 -17.35 -11.59
C GLU A 237 -9.86 -18.35 -10.62
N TYR A 238 -8.58 -18.20 -10.32
CA TYR A 238 -7.82 -19.06 -9.42
C TYR A 238 -7.39 -18.31 -8.17
N VAL A 239 -6.94 -19.02 -7.11
CA VAL A 239 -6.42 -18.39 -5.89
C VAL A 239 -5.13 -17.66 -6.18
N LEU A 240 -5.11 -16.36 -5.92
CA LEU A 240 -3.94 -15.51 -6.15
C LEU A 240 -2.88 -15.76 -5.07
N LEU A 241 -1.69 -16.15 -5.50
CA LEU A 241 -0.55 -16.47 -4.65
C LEU A 241 0.74 -15.87 -5.20
N GLY A 242 1.26 -14.83 -4.57
CA GLY A 242 2.45 -14.11 -5.04
C GLY A 242 2.22 -13.34 -6.35
N GLU A 243 0.98 -13.07 -6.67
CA GLU A 243 0.51 -12.26 -7.79
C GLU A 243 -0.28 -11.07 -7.26
N THR A 244 -0.04 -9.88 -7.83
CA THR A 244 -0.70 -8.64 -7.42
C THR A 244 -2.21 -8.76 -7.51
N ASN A 245 -2.92 -8.47 -6.42
CA ASN A 245 -4.39 -8.53 -6.35
C ASN A 245 -5.04 -7.44 -7.19
N ASP A 246 -4.52 -6.22 -7.13
CA ASP A 246 -5.04 -5.06 -7.86
C ASP A 246 -5.02 -5.26 -9.38
N GLY A 247 -6.19 -5.09 -10.03
CA GLY A 247 -6.34 -5.33 -11.47
C GLY A 247 -5.62 -4.29 -12.33
N ASN A 248 -5.60 -3.03 -11.95
CA ASN A 248 -4.89 -2.00 -12.70
C ASN A 248 -3.38 -2.23 -12.67
N ALA A 249 -2.84 -2.63 -11.52
CA ALA A 249 -1.43 -3.00 -11.43
C ALA A 249 -1.14 -4.28 -12.23
N TRP A 250 -1.98 -5.30 -12.10
CA TRP A 250 -1.75 -6.60 -12.73
C TRP A 250 -1.94 -6.59 -14.24
N TYR A 251 -3.12 -6.18 -14.73
CA TYR A 251 -3.49 -6.32 -16.14
C TYR A 251 -2.92 -5.21 -17.04
N ALA A 252 -2.73 -4.01 -16.49
CA ALA A 252 -2.36 -2.83 -17.27
C ALA A 252 -0.95 -2.28 -16.94
N ASN A 253 -0.30 -2.73 -15.86
CA ASN A 253 1.00 -2.21 -15.43
C ASN A 253 2.01 -3.31 -15.08
N GLU A 254 1.88 -4.52 -15.63
CA GLU A 254 2.84 -5.63 -15.47
C GLU A 254 3.12 -6.00 -13.99
N GLY A 255 2.18 -5.73 -13.08
CA GLY A 255 2.30 -5.97 -11.65
C GLY A 255 3.03 -4.85 -10.87
N VAL A 256 3.34 -3.71 -11.51
CA VAL A 256 4.05 -2.59 -10.90
C VAL A 256 3.30 -1.30 -11.12
N ALA A 257 2.78 -0.70 -10.05
CA ALA A 257 2.16 0.62 -10.13
C ALA A 257 2.43 1.42 -8.84
N GLY A 258 2.39 2.75 -8.94
CA GLY A 258 2.67 3.61 -7.78
C GLY A 258 1.69 3.44 -6.62
N HIS A 259 0.52 2.83 -6.85
CA HIS A 259 -0.52 2.65 -5.84
C HIS A 259 -0.61 1.23 -5.27
N ALA A 260 -0.08 0.20 -5.96
CA ALA A 260 -0.19 -1.22 -5.61
C ALA A 260 0.88 -2.07 -6.30
N GLY A 261 1.04 -3.34 -5.87
CA GLY A 261 1.91 -4.33 -6.49
C GLY A 261 3.13 -4.72 -5.66
N LEU A 262 3.40 -4.03 -4.56
CA LEU A 262 4.49 -4.38 -3.66
C LEU A 262 4.11 -5.61 -2.80
N PHE A 263 5.08 -6.51 -2.65
CA PHE A 263 5.05 -7.61 -1.69
C PHE A 263 6.13 -7.41 -0.64
N ALA A 264 5.83 -7.74 0.61
CA ALA A 264 6.81 -7.60 1.68
C ALA A 264 6.54 -8.55 2.86
N THR A 265 7.58 -8.80 3.65
CA THR A 265 7.46 -9.34 5.02
C THR A 265 7.20 -8.22 6.02
N ALA A 266 6.69 -8.56 7.18
CA ALA A 266 6.50 -7.59 8.27
C ALA A 266 7.84 -6.98 8.73
N ARG A 267 8.92 -7.74 8.69
CA ARG A 267 10.25 -7.31 9.12
C ARG A 267 10.79 -6.17 8.23
N ASP A 268 10.71 -6.32 6.91
CA ASP A 268 11.25 -5.31 6.01
C ASP A 268 10.41 -4.01 6.04
N LEU A 269 9.08 -4.13 6.21
CA LEU A 269 8.23 -2.96 6.44
C LEU A 269 8.52 -2.25 7.77
N GLY A 270 8.85 -3.02 8.82
CA GLY A 270 9.21 -2.49 10.14
C GLY A 270 10.44 -1.59 10.09
N VAL A 271 11.47 -1.97 9.33
CA VAL A 271 12.68 -1.14 9.14
C VAL A 271 12.34 0.23 8.53
N LEU A 272 11.46 0.26 7.52
CA LEU A 272 11.03 1.52 6.89
C LEU A 272 10.25 2.41 7.88
N LEU A 273 9.39 1.83 8.72
CA LEU A 273 8.69 2.59 9.76
C LEU A 273 9.66 3.15 10.82
N ASP A 274 10.66 2.35 11.21
CA ASP A 274 11.64 2.75 12.22
C ASP A 274 12.45 3.98 11.74
N ILE A 275 12.76 4.09 10.44
CA ILE A 275 13.38 5.27 9.84
C ILE A 275 12.49 6.51 10.03
N LEU A 276 11.19 6.41 9.78
CA LEU A 276 10.28 7.56 9.94
C LEU A 276 10.08 7.94 11.41
N ASN A 277 9.97 6.96 12.31
CA ASN A 277 9.87 7.20 13.74
C ASN A 277 11.14 7.87 14.31
N ALA A 278 12.32 7.50 13.79
CA ALA A 278 13.59 8.12 14.16
C ALA A 278 13.79 9.52 13.56
N GLY A 279 12.85 9.99 12.72
CA GLY A 279 12.97 11.29 12.06
C GLY A 279 13.89 11.28 10.82
N GLY A 280 14.13 10.09 10.24
CA GLY A 280 14.97 9.95 9.06
C GLY A 280 16.23 9.13 9.29
N THR A 281 17.15 9.16 8.33
CA THR A 281 18.44 8.48 8.42
C THR A 281 19.54 9.36 7.81
N SER A 282 20.71 9.32 8.43
CA SER A 282 21.93 9.97 7.94
C SER A 282 22.93 8.97 7.34
N ASP A 283 22.49 7.72 7.08
CA ASP A 283 23.35 6.72 6.43
C ASP A 283 23.80 7.26 5.05
N PRO A 284 25.12 7.32 4.77
CA PRO A 284 25.62 7.85 3.50
C PRO A 284 25.11 7.11 2.26
N SER A 285 24.69 5.85 2.39
CA SER A 285 24.13 5.07 1.29
C SER A 285 22.69 5.44 0.93
N MET A 286 21.95 6.00 1.91
CA MET A 286 20.57 6.43 1.73
C MET A 286 20.22 7.51 2.77
N ILE A 287 20.15 8.74 2.33
CA ILE A 287 19.84 9.88 3.21
C ILE A 287 18.35 10.23 3.03
N ILE A 288 17.61 10.22 4.15
CA ILE A 288 16.30 10.89 4.29
C ILE A 288 16.44 11.82 5.49
N ARG A 289 16.49 13.12 5.22
CA ARG A 289 16.70 14.13 6.26
C ARG A 289 15.48 14.30 7.16
N GLU A 290 15.74 14.68 8.40
CA GLU A 290 14.67 14.99 9.37
C GLU A 290 13.68 16.03 8.84
N GLU A 291 14.16 17.03 8.13
CA GLU A 291 13.32 18.06 7.53
C GLU A 291 12.32 17.46 6.53
N THR A 292 12.76 16.49 5.71
CA THR A 292 11.89 15.79 4.76
C THR A 292 10.87 14.94 5.48
N VAL A 293 11.27 14.14 6.48
CA VAL A 293 10.32 13.35 7.28
C VAL A 293 9.29 14.27 7.90
N ARG A 294 9.72 15.36 8.56
CA ARG A 294 8.83 16.35 9.17
C ARG A 294 7.87 16.95 8.14
N ARG A 295 8.35 17.30 6.93
CA ARG A 295 7.52 17.87 5.86
C ARG A 295 6.44 16.90 5.39
N PHE A 296 6.78 15.61 5.23
CA PHE A 296 5.82 14.59 4.80
C PHE A 296 4.84 14.17 5.89
N LEU A 297 5.23 14.26 7.16
CA LEU A 297 4.42 13.94 8.34
C LEU A 297 3.89 15.20 9.07
N THR A 298 3.82 16.34 8.38
CA THR A 298 3.08 17.52 8.83
C THR A 298 1.71 17.52 8.18
N LEU A 299 0.67 17.74 8.98
CA LEU A 299 -0.71 17.79 8.49
C LEU A 299 -0.88 18.93 7.49
N ASP A 300 -1.48 18.62 6.37
CA ASP A 300 -1.90 19.57 5.36
C ASP A 300 -3.16 20.35 5.80
N ARG A 301 -3.69 21.18 4.91
CA ARG A 301 -4.92 21.95 5.13
C ARG A 301 -6.19 21.09 5.30
N TYR A 302 -6.13 19.81 4.94
CA TYR A 302 -7.22 18.84 5.10
C TYR A 302 -7.05 17.95 6.34
N GLY A 303 -5.99 18.15 7.13
CA GLY A 303 -5.67 17.33 8.28
C GLY A 303 -5.08 15.97 7.95
N HIS A 304 -4.37 15.86 6.81
CA HIS A 304 -3.71 14.65 6.35
C HIS A 304 -2.21 14.84 6.12
N TYR A 305 -1.47 13.74 6.10
CA TYR A 305 -0.05 13.71 5.75
C TYR A 305 0.14 13.48 4.24
N LEU A 306 1.34 13.78 3.74
CA LEU A 306 1.69 13.46 2.35
C LEU A 306 1.90 11.95 2.19
N GLY A 307 0.98 11.29 1.50
CA GLY A 307 0.95 9.83 1.31
C GLY A 307 0.38 9.04 2.48
N TRP A 308 0.56 9.49 3.71
CA TRP A 308 0.16 8.78 4.91
C TRP A 308 -1.24 9.15 5.41
N GLN A 309 -1.87 8.21 6.10
CA GLN A 309 -3.16 8.39 6.77
C GLN A 309 -2.95 8.80 8.23
N LEU A 310 -3.85 9.62 8.75
CA LEU A 310 -3.95 9.87 10.19
C LEU A 310 -4.78 8.73 10.82
N PRO A 311 -4.17 7.86 11.66
CA PRO A 311 -4.91 6.75 12.26
C PRO A 311 -5.83 7.22 13.38
N PRO A 312 -7.14 6.91 13.33
CA PRO A 312 -8.06 7.29 14.38
C PRO A 312 -7.72 6.59 15.70
N GLY A 313 -7.86 7.31 16.82
CA GLY A 313 -7.68 6.76 18.17
C GLY A 313 -6.22 6.52 18.58
N MET A 314 -5.24 6.89 17.75
CA MET A 314 -3.82 6.81 18.10
C MET A 314 -3.27 8.17 18.60
N PRO A 315 -2.13 8.18 19.31
CA PRO A 315 -1.49 9.41 19.78
C PRO A 315 -1.26 10.43 18.65
N ALA A 316 -1.31 11.72 18.99
CA ALA A 316 -1.01 12.78 18.03
C ALA A 316 0.38 12.60 17.41
N GLY A 317 0.50 12.86 16.11
CA GLY A 317 1.72 12.63 15.34
C GLY A 317 1.89 11.20 14.81
N SER A 318 0.99 10.27 15.20
CA SER A 318 0.99 8.92 14.61
C SER A 318 0.60 8.97 13.15
N PHE A 319 1.19 8.09 12.35
CA PHE A 319 0.91 7.92 10.92
C PHE A 319 0.69 6.44 10.60
N ALA A 320 -0.13 6.16 9.60
CA ALA A 320 -0.43 4.79 9.21
C ALA A 320 -0.81 4.69 7.74
N HIS A 321 -0.89 3.47 7.22
CA HIS A 321 -1.57 3.19 5.96
C HIS A 321 -2.19 1.79 5.97
N THR A 322 -3.36 1.68 5.34
CA THR A 322 -4.08 0.42 5.18
C THR A 322 -3.89 -0.16 3.79
N GLY A 323 -3.86 -1.49 3.67
CA GLY A 323 -3.93 -2.22 2.42
C GLY A 323 -5.27 -2.96 2.27
N PHE A 324 -5.80 -2.99 1.06
CA PHE A 324 -7.08 -3.62 0.75
C PHE A 324 -7.07 -5.12 1.05
N THR A 325 -5.95 -5.79 0.83
CA THR A 325 -5.73 -7.20 1.12
C THR A 325 -5.83 -7.57 2.61
N GLY A 326 -5.79 -6.56 3.49
CA GLY A 326 -5.89 -6.73 4.94
C GLY A 326 -4.65 -6.25 5.70
N THR A 327 -3.65 -5.76 5.00
CA THR A 327 -2.39 -5.28 5.57
C THR A 327 -2.52 -3.90 6.21
N TRP A 328 -1.65 -3.60 7.17
CA TRP A 328 -1.62 -2.32 7.86
C TRP A 328 -0.25 -2.07 8.48
N VAL A 329 0.18 -0.82 8.41
CA VAL A 329 1.42 -0.32 8.98
C VAL A 329 1.16 0.96 9.75
N ALA A 330 1.83 1.16 10.88
CA ALA A 330 1.71 2.39 11.66
C ALA A 330 3.00 2.74 12.40
N GLY A 331 3.29 4.04 12.49
CA GLY A 331 4.31 4.63 13.33
C GLY A 331 3.71 5.49 14.42
N VAL A 332 4.31 5.45 15.62
CA VAL A 332 3.96 6.25 16.78
C VAL A 332 5.22 6.99 17.26
N PRO A 333 5.62 8.10 16.59
CA PRO A 333 6.89 8.77 16.86
C PRO A 333 7.05 9.22 18.32
N LYS A 334 5.95 9.65 18.96
CA LYS A 334 5.96 10.05 20.38
C LYS A 334 6.53 8.97 21.31
N HIS A 335 6.39 7.71 20.95
CA HIS A 335 6.81 6.56 21.77
C HIS A 335 7.86 5.70 21.05
N ASP A 336 8.29 6.12 19.85
CA ASP A 336 9.24 5.38 19.01
C ASP A 336 8.82 3.90 18.81
N ILE A 337 7.53 3.71 18.46
CA ILE A 337 6.92 2.40 18.24
C ILE A 337 6.51 2.27 16.76
N SER A 338 6.91 1.18 16.14
CA SER A 338 6.42 0.74 14.82
C SER A 338 5.54 -0.50 14.98
N ILE A 339 4.43 -0.53 14.25
CA ILE A 339 3.49 -1.66 14.26
C ILE A 339 3.24 -2.08 12.82
N VAL A 340 3.46 -3.35 12.52
CA VAL A 340 3.10 -3.96 11.23
C VAL A 340 2.16 -5.12 11.51
N LEU A 341 0.94 -5.04 11.00
CA LEU A 341 -0.04 -6.11 11.06
C LEU A 341 -0.40 -6.52 9.62
N LEU A 342 0.06 -7.67 9.20
CA LEU A 342 -0.25 -8.25 7.90
C LEU A 342 -1.28 -9.36 8.08
N THR A 343 -2.41 -9.26 7.40
CA THR A 343 -3.45 -10.29 7.38
C THR A 343 -3.80 -10.65 5.94
N ASN A 344 -4.23 -11.87 5.71
CA ASN A 344 -4.74 -12.32 4.40
C ASN A 344 -6.26 -12.49 4.42
N ARG A 345 -6.98 -11.46 4.93
CA ARG A 345 -8.44 -11.48 5.13
C ARG A 345 -9.24 -11.88 3.89
N GLN A 346 -8.74 -11.53 2.70
CA GLN A 346 -9.44 -11.85 1.45
C GLN A 346 -9.54 -13.36 1.22
N HIS A 347 -8.58 -14.13 1.73
CA HIS A 347 -8.58 -15.58 1.64
C HIS A 347 -9.63 -16.26 2.52
N MET A 348 -10.33 -15.51 3.40
CA MET A 348 -11.57 -15.97 4.08
C MET A 348 -12.76 -16.07 3.13
N GLY A 349 -12.68 -15.44 1.95
CA GLY A 349 -13.82 -15.25 1.07
C GLY A 349 -14.69 -14.05 1.45
N ARG A 350 -15.79 -13.89 0.74
CA ARG A 350 -16.72 -12.76 0.86
C ARG A 350 -18.03 -13.21 1.46
N ASP A 351 -18.72 -12.33 2.16
CA ASP A 351 -20.06 -12.58 2.66
C ASP A 351 -21.12 -12.56 1.55
N SER A 352 -22.39 -12.79 1.90
CA SER A 352 -23.51 -12.79 0.96
C SER A 352 -23.77 -11.45 0.28
N LYS A 353 -23.18 -10.35 0.79
CA LYS A 353 -23.26 -9.02 0.19
C LYS A 353 -22.03 -8.70 -0.67
N GLY A 354 -21.05 -9.61 -0.74
CA GLY A 354 -19.83 -9.46 -1.53
C GLY A 354 -18.67 -8.82 -0.79
N PHE A 355 -18.75 -8.57 0.53
CA PHE A 355 -17.68 -7.91 1.29
C PHE A 355 -16.75 -8.92 1.98
N PHE A 356 -15.47 -8.59 2.02
CA PHE A 356 -14.49 -9.27 2.85
C PHE A 356 -14.67 -8.92 4.33
N PRO A 357 -14.21 -9.77 5.27
CA PRO A 357 -14.22 -9.44 6.69
C PRO A 357 -13.57 -8.09 6.99
N ASP A 358 -14.19 -7.30 7.86
CA ASP A 358 -13.63 -6.02 8.28
C ASP A 358 -12.52 -6.23 9.32
N VAL A 359 -11.32 -5.79 8.98
CA VAL A 359 -10.14 -5.83 9.86
C VAL A 359 -9.87 -4.48 10.55
N GLY A 360 -10.70 -3.48 10.35
CA GLY A 360 -10.58 -2.16 10.99
C GLY A 360 -10.57 -2.25 12.52
N PRO A 361 -11.57 -2.92 13.15
CA PRO A 361 -11.58 -3.13 14.60
C PRO A 361 -10.35 -3.86 15.14
N LEU A 362 -9.84 -4.86 14.39
CA LEU A 362 -8.62 -5.59 14.76
C LEU A 362 -7.40 -4.65 14.79
N ARG A 363 -7.22 -3.82 13.75
CA ARG A 363 -6.12 -2.85 13.67
C ARG A 363 -6.13 -1.89 14.86
N LEU A 364 -7.29 -1.34 15.19
CA LEU A 364 -7.44 -0.41 16.32
C LEU A 364 -7.18 -1.11 17.66
N ALA A 365 -7.69 -2.32 17.86
CA ALA A 365 -7.48 -3.08 19.09
C ALA A 365 -6.00 -3.44 19.30
N VAL A 366 -5.32 -3.88 18.22
CA VAL A 366 -3.87 -4.18 18.24
C VAL A 366 -3.07 -2.91 18.57
N ALA A 367 -3.34 -1.77 17.91
CA ALA A 367 -2.64 -0.52 18.16
C ALA A 367 -2.80 -0.08 19.65
N THR A 368 -4.03 -0.09 20.16
CA THR A 368 -4.34 0.27 21.54
C THR A 368 -3.61 -0.64 22.52
N ALA A 369 -3.62 -1.95 22.28
CA ALA A 369 -2.96 -2.93 23.14
C ALA A 369 -1.43 -2.77 23.12
N VAL A 370 -0.82 -2.60 21.92
CA VAL A 370 0.63 -2.39 21.78
C VAL A 370 1.08 -1.15 22.55
N ILE A 371 0.37 -0.05 22.40
CA ILE A 371 0.68 1.20 23.11
C ILE A 371 0.53 0.98 24.62
N ALA A 372 -0.56 0.34 25.07
CA ALA A 372 -0.79 0.08 26.48
C ALA A 372 0.28 -0.86 27.09
N ASP A 373 0.69 -1.90 26.36
CA ASP A 373 1.69 -2.88 26.83
C ASP A 373 3.10 -2.25 26.91
N LEU A 374 3.46 -1.30 26.01
CA LEU A 374 4.81 -0.76 25.93
C LEU A 374 5.01 0.60 26.62
N VAL A 375 3.94 1.36 26.85
CA VAL A 375 4.01 2.70 27.48
C VAL A 375 3.72 2.65 29.00
N ARG A 376 3.09 1.59 29.51
CA ARG A 376 2.83 1.39 30.96
C ARG A 376 4.03 0.90 31.77
N VAL A 377 5.17 0.68 31.14
CA VAL A 377 6.37 0.11 31.79
C VAL A 377 7.37 1.21 32.20
N ASP A 378 7.04 2.47 31.96
CA ASP A 378 7.78 3.64 32.46
C ASP A 378 6.96 4.31 33.59
#